data_ebf6af421a2fb2c35e6c4c16a433bde0
#
_entry.id   ebf6af421a2fb2c35e6c4c16a433bde0
#
_cell.length_a   1.000
_cell.length_b   1.000
_cell.length_c   1.000
_cell.angle_alpha   90.00
_cell.angle_beta   90.00
_cell.angle_gamma   90.00
#
_symmetry.space_group_name_H-M   'P 1'
#
loop_
_entity.id
_entity.type
_entity.pdbx_description
1 polymer ?
#
loop_
_entity_poly.entity_id
_entity_poly.type
_entity_poly.pdbx_seq_one_letter_code
_entity_poly.pdbx_strand_id
1 'polypeptide(L)'
;MSNWYSRKFARVLSIERLLWMALICAGVFMYFRYKTVPSLEQDSIVVIDSAGVQHKLSELTSGITVVHFYASWCGPCLKELPEIQTFMNTPLGKQINFVFITEDREDVANVYRERYGFNIYRLNKLKDANVYSIPVSYLLNENHEVVKSDLGEWNWNKKEFNDEIKTLIQ
;
A
#
# COMPACT_ATOMS: atom_id res chain seq x y z
N MET A 1 43.60 4.62 -45.62
CA MET A 1 43.07 3.47 -44.87
C MET A 1 42.63 3.77 -43.42
N SER A 2 42.66 5.03 -42.95
CA SER A 2 42.39 5.40 -41.54
C SER A 2 40.92 5.70 -41.21
N ASN A 3 40.03 5.85 -42.15
CA ASN A 3 38.69 6.37 -41.94
C ASN A 3 37.60 5.28 -41.69
N TRP A 4 37.92 4.02 -41.88
CA TRP A 4 36.96 2.92 -41.70
C TRP A 4 36.93 2.41 -40.23
N TYR A 5 38.10 2.36 -39.59
CA TYR A 5 38.22 1.96 -38.18
C TYR A 5 37.55 2.97 -37.23
N SER A 6 37.72 4.28 -37.50
CA SER A 6 37.10 5.33 -36.65
C SER A 6 35.57 5.33 -36.69
N ARG A 7 34.98 5.01 -37.83
CA ARG A 7 33.50 4.92 -37.95
C ARG A 7 32.92 3.68 -37.29
N LYS A 8 33.64 2.55 -37.26
CA LYS A 8 33.18 1.34 -36.52
C LYS A 8 33.27 1.57 -35.01
N PHE A 9 34.37 2.17 -34.52
CA PHE A 9 34.55 2.51 -33.10
C PHE A 9 33.47 3.51 -32.62
N ALA A 10 33.20 4.53 -33.40
CA ALA A 10 32.16 5.51 -33.06
C ALA A 10 30.72 4.87 -33.00
N ARG A 11 30.43 3.90 -33.88
CA ARG A 11 29.14 3.17 -33.81
C ARG A 11 29.05 2.23 -32.62
N VAL A 12 30.12 1.55 -32.25
CA VAL A 12 30.14 0.66 -31.08
C VAL A 12 29.94 1.47 -29.80
N LEU A 13 30.66 2.59 -29.66
CA LEU A 13 30.50 3.53 -28.53
C LEU A 13 29.08 4.15 -28.46
N SER A 14 28.44 4.38 -29.63
CA SER A 14 27.06 4.89 -29.63
C SER A 14 26.03 3.82 -29.22
N ILE A 15 26.23 2.56 -29.63
CA ILE A 15 25.36 1.42 -29.27
C ILE A 15 25.50 1.14 -27.77
N GLU A 16 26.69 1.12 -27.20
CA GLU A 16 26.90 0.94 -25.76
C GLU A 16 26.22 2.06 -24.96
N ARG A 17 26.36 3.32 -25.38
CA ARG A 17 25.65 4.44 -24.73
C ARG A 17 24.15 4.30 -24.80
N LEU A 18 23.59 3.85 -25.91
CA LEU A 18 22.15 3.60 -26.08
C LEU A 18 21.68 2.48 -25.17
N LEU A 19 22.45 1.38 -25.04
CA LEU A 19 22.15 0.28 -24.14
C LEU A 19 22.17 0.73 -22.66
N TRP A 20 23.19 1.52 -22.24
CA TRP A 20 23.23 2.06 -20.89
C TRP A 20 22.08 3.02 -20.62
N MET A 21 21.72 3.87 -21.56
CA MET A 21 20.56 4.76 -21.43
C MET A 21 19.26 3.95 -21.31
N ALA A 22 19.09 2.90 -22.11
CA ALA A 22 17.92 2.02 -22.02
C ALA A 22 17.83 1.31 -20.65
N LEU A 23 18.96 0.83 -20.12
CA LEU A 23 19.02 0.21 -18.79
C LEU A 23 18.71 1.22 -17.68
N ILE A 24 19.24 2.44 -17.77
CA ILE A 24 18.94 3.50 -16.80
C ILE A 24 17.46 3.88 -16.87
N CYS A 25 16.90 4.08 -18.07
CA CYS A 25 15.48 4.37 -18.25
C CYS A 25 14.59 3.25 -17.72
N ALA A 26 14.94 1.98 -17.98
CA ALA A 26 14.23 0.83 -17.45
C ALA A 26 14.31 0.78 -15.91
N GLY A 27 15.47 1.03 -15.33
CA GLY A 27 15.66 1.09 -13.88
C GLY A 27 14.87 2.23 -13.23
N VAL A 28 14.89 3.42 -13.83
CA VAL A 28 14.09 4.58 -13.39
C VAL A 28 12.60 4.28 -13.52
N PHE A 29 12.16 3.70 -14.63
CA PHE A 29 10.77 3.30 -14.84
C PHE A 29 10.32 2.28 -13.79
N MET A 30 11.12 1.24 -13.54
CA MET A 30 10.83 0.27 -12.49
C MET A 30 10.79 0.93 -11.12
N TYR A 31 11.75 1.80 -10.80
CA TYR A 31 11.78 2.53 -9.53
C TYR A 31 10.50 3.33 -9.30
N PHE A 32 10.04 4.11 -10.29
CA PHE A 32 8.79 4.87 -10.17
C PHE A 32 7.57 3.95 -10.08
N ARG A 33 7.53 2.86 -10.84
CA ARG A 33 6.43 1.90 -10.81
C ARG A 33 6.28 1.19 -9.45
N TYR A 34 7.39 0.90 -8.77
CA TYR A 34 7.35 0.31 -7.43
C TYR A 34 7.10 1.32 -6.32
N LYS A 35 7.33 2.61 -6.57
CA LYS A 35 7.16 3.67 -5.56
C LYS A 35 5.82 4.41 -5.65
N THR A 36 5.04 4.20 -6.71
CA THR A 36 3.70 4.79 -6.82
C THR A 36 2.70 3.97 -6.03
N VAL A 37 1.95 4.63 -5.15
CA VAL A 37 0.81 4.02 -4.47
C VAL A 37 -0.23 3.65 -5.53
N PRO A 38 -0.69 2.40 -5.60
CA PRO A 38 -1.72 2.01 -6.56
C PRO A 38 -3.05 2.70 -6.26
N SER A 39 -3.88 2.92 -7.29
CA SER A 39 -5.25 3.38 -7.10
C SER A 39 -6.07 2.31 -6.36
N LEU A 40 -6.90 2.73 -5.43
CA LEU A 40 -7.77 1.83 -4.66
C LEU A 40 -9.13 1.69 -5.35
N GLU A 41 -9.29 0.63 -6.15
CA GLU A 41 -10.54 0.32 -6.87
C GLU A 41 -11.52 -0.44 -5.96
N GLN A 42 -12.18 0.25 -5.04
CA GLN A 42 -12.98 -0.33 -3.95
C GLN A 42 -14.08 -1.28 -4.44
N ASP A 43 -14.71 -0.98 -5.58
CA ASP A 43 -15.80 -1.80 -6.14
C ASP A 43 -15.33 -3.09 -6.79
N SER A 44 -14.06 -3.16 -7.19
CA SER A 44 -13.45 -4.33 -7.83
C SER A 44 -12.78 -5.27 -6.83
N ILE A 45 -12.43 -4.77 -5.64
CA ILE A 45 -11.75 -5.55 -4.62
C ILE A 45 -12.78 -6.34 -3.80
N VAL A 46 -12.71 -7.68 -3.89
CA VAL A 46 -13.54 -8.59 -3.11
C VAL A 46 -12.68 -9.22 -2.03
N VAL A 47 -13.08 -9.05 -0.78
CA VAL A 47 -12.40 -9.57 0.41
C VAL A 47 -13.29 -10.59 1.12
N ILE A 48 -12.67 -11.44 1.95
CA ILE A 48 -13.33 -12.53 2.68
C ILE A 48 -13.23 -12.23 4.18
N ASP A 49 -14.33 -12.27 4.90
CA ASP A 49 -14.35 -12.12 6.36
C ASP A 49 -13.97 -13.42 7.10
N SER A 50 -14.01 -13.38 8.44
CA SER A 50 -13.70 -14.53 9.30
C SER A 50 -14.73 -15.69 9.20
N ALA A 51 -15.93 -15.41 8.71
CA ALA A 51 -16.96 -16.42 8.48
C ALA A 51 -16.87 -17.04 7.06
N GLY A 52 -15.95 -16.57 6.22
CA GLY A 52 -15.80 -16.99 4.84
C GLY A 52 -16.75 -16.29 3.87
N VAL A 53 -17.45 -15.24 4.31
CA VAL A 53 -18.35 -14.44 3.47
C VAL A 53 -17.56 -13.44 2.65
N GLN A 54 -17.92 -13.29 1.39
CA GLN A 54 -17.32 -12.33 0.48
C GLN A 54 -18.03 -10.98 0.55
N HIS A 55 -17.23 -9.91 0.59
CA HIS A 55 -17.68 -8.53 0.60
C HIS A 55 -16.90 -7.73 -0.44
N LYS A 56 -17.55 -6.76 -1.09
CA LYS A 56 -16.81 -5.73 -1.80
C LYS A 56 -16.17 -4.78 -0.78
N LEU A 57 -14.98 -4.29 -1.07
CA LEU A 57 -14.32 -3.33 -0.17
C LEU A 57 -15.18 -2.08 0.03
N SER A 58 -15.89 -1.62 -1.00
CA SER A 58 -16.82 -0.48 -0.91
C SER A 58 -17.98 -0.68 0.10
N GLU A 59 -18.36 -1.91 0.41
CA GLU A 59 -19.38 -2.23 1.41
C GLU A 59 -18.84 -2.11 2.85
N LEU A 60 -17.54 -2.17 3.01
CA LEU A 60 -16.85 -2.12 4.31
C LEU A 60 -16.36 -0.72 4.66
N THR A 61 -16.28 0.18 3.68
CA THR A 61 -15.86 1.56 3.86
C THR A 61 -17.08 2.41 4.21
N SER A 62 -17.23 2.79 5.46
CA SER A 62 -18.32 3.64 5.95
C SER A 62 -17.76 4.83 6.73
N GLY A 63 -18.23 6.05 6.39
CA GLY A 63 -17.67 7.27 6.96
C GLY A 63 -16.18 7.40 6.64
N ILE A 64 -15.45 8.05 7.53
CA ILE A 64 -13.99 8.16 7.39
C ILE A 64 -13.38 6.79 7.62
N THR A 65 -12.66 6.27 6.63
CA THR A 65 -12.12 4.91 6.69
C THR A 65 -10.63 4.88 6.37
N VAL A 66 -9.87 4.13 7.16
CA VAL A 66 -8.51 3.72 6.83
C VAL A 66 -8.55 2.28 6.31
N VAL A 67 -8.07 2.07 5.09
CA VAL A 67 -7.81 0.75 4.52
C VAL A 67 -6.32 0.49 4.60
N HIS A 68 -5.93 -0.57 5.32
CA HIS A 68 -4.53 -0.91 5.57
C HIS A 68 -4.22 -2.32 5.07
N PHE A 69 -3.27 -2.42 4.13
CA PHE A 69 -2.80 -3.71 3.60
C PHE A 69 -1.50 -4.12 4.29
N TYR A 70 -1.49 -5.34 4.81
CA TYR A 70 -0.35 -5.91 5.53
C TYR A 70 -0.24 -7.42 5.31
N ALA A 71 0.84 -8.02 5.80
CA ALA A 71 0.97 -9.47 5.91
C ALA A 71 1.89 -9.84 7.09
N SER A 72 1.71 -11.03 7.64
CA SER A 72 2.47 -11.54 8.78
C SER A 72 3.97 -11.73 8.51
N TRP A 73 4.35 -11.89 7.27
CA TRP A 73 5.75 -12.01 6.84
C TRP A 73 6.43 -10.64 6.59
N CYS A 74 5.68 -9.53 6.63
CA CYS A 74 6.18 -8.18 6.40
C CYS A 74 6.68 -7.55 7.71
N GLY A 75 7.98 -7.51 7.90
CA GLY A 75 8.60 -6.96 9.11
C GLY A 75 8.21 -5.52 9.43
N PRO A 76 8.26 -4.55 8.46
CA PRO A 76 7.77 -3.19 8.67
C PRO A 76 6.30 -3.15 9.09
N CYS A 77 5.43 -3.96 8.45
CA CYS A 77 4.01 -4.03 8.80
C CYS A 77 3.81 -4.41 10.28
N LEU A 78 4.53 -5.43 10.75
CA LEU A 78 4.40 -5.91 12.13
C LEU A 78 4.83 -4.88 13.18
N LYS A 79 5.75 -3.99 12.84
CA LYS A 79 6.15 -2.88 13.72
C LYS A 79 5.07 -1.82 13.84
N GLU A 80 4.31 -1.60 12.78
CA GLU A 80 3.27 -0.58 12.71
C GLU A 80 1.98 -0.97 13.44
N LEU A 81 1.62 -2.27 13.47
CA LEU A 81 0.35 -2.72 14.06
C LEU A 81 0.11 -2.25 15.51
N PRO A 82 1.09 -2.31 16.44
CA PRO A 82 0.89 -1.77 17.80
C PRO A 82 0.67 -0.26 17.83
N GLU A 83 1.28 0.49 16.92
CA GLU A 83 1.10 1.94 16.82
C GLU A 83 -0.30 2.28 16.30
N ILE A 84 -0.78 1.54 15.29
CA ILE A 84 -2.14 1.66 14.78
C ILE A 84 -3.14 1.36 15.91
N GLN A 85 -2.95 0.27 16.67
CA GLN A 85 -3.83 -0.06 17.79
C GLN A 85 -3.87 1.08 18.83
N THR A 86 -2.71 1.66 19.13
CA THR A 86 -2.62 2.82 20.06
C THR A 86 -3.40 4.01 19.50
N PHE A 87 -3.23 4.32 18.22
CA PHE A 87 -3.94 5.40 17.55
C PHE A 87 -5.46 5.18 17.52
N MET A 88 -5.93 3.96 17.20
CA MET A 88 -7.35 3.59 17.20
C MET A 88 -8.03 3.85 18.55
N ASN A 89 -7.30 3.78 19.65
CA ASN A 89 -7.81 4.05 20.99
C ASN A 89 -7.87 5.54 21.34
N THR A 90 -7.31 6.43 20.52
CA THR A 90 -7.41 7.89 20.71
C THR A 90 -8.81 8.41 20.38
N PRO A 91 -9.19 9.62 20.87
CA PRO A 91 -10.46 10.23 20.49
C PRO A 91 -10.62 10.44 18.98
N LEU A 92 -9.53 10.69 18.25
CA LEU A 92 -9.52 10.81 16.79
C LEU A 92 -9.68 9.45 16.13
N GLY A 93 -8.89 8.47 16.55
CA GLY A 93 -8.93 7.12 15.98
C GLY A 93 -10.28 6.42 16.13
N LYS A 94 -11.03 6.72 17.21
CA LYS A 94 -12.39 6.21 17.43
C LYS A 94 -13.44 6.75 16.46
N GLN A 95 -13.14 7.80 15.73
CA GLN A 95 -14.01 8.38 14.70
C GLN A 95 -13.73 7.78 13.32
N ILE A 96 -12.72 6.93 13.21
CA ILE A 96 -12.24 6.37 11.95
C ILE A 96 -12.56 4.88 11.93
N ASN A 97 -13.17 4.42 10.85
CA ASN A 97 -13.34 3.00 10.57
C ASN A 97 -12.00 2.43 10.07
N PHE A 98 -11.58 1.27 10.58
CA PHE A 98 -10.35 0.59 10.17
C PHE A 98 -10.67 -0.74 9.51
N VAL A 99 -10.24 -0.91 8.27
CA VAL A 99 -10.34 -2.12 7.48
C VAL A 99 -8.94 -2.63 7.19
N PHE A 100 -8.56 -3.75 7.81
CA PHE A 100 -7.26 -4.39 7.57
C PHE A 100 -7.42 -5.49 6.53
N ILE A 101 -6.52 -5.53 5.56
CA ILE A 101 -6.56 -6.51 4.47
C ILE A 101 -5.22 -7.25 4.41
N THR A 102 -5.29 -8.58 4.36
CA THR A 102 -4.12 -9.45 4.29
C THR A 102 -4.31 -10.60 3.29
N GLU A 103 -3.21 -11.16 2.80
CA GLU A 103 -3.21 -12.45 2.07
C GLU A 103 -2.84 -13.64 2.96
N ASP A 104 -2.74 -13.41 4.25
CA ASP A 104 -2.46 -14.48 5.21
C ASP A 104 -3.60 -15.51 5.26
N ARG A 105 -3.27 -16.72 5.70
CA ARG A 105 -4.28 -17.74 5.96
C ARG A 105 -5.16 -17.34 7.14
N GLU A 106 -6.36 -17.91 7.20
CA GLU A 106 -7.34 -17.58 8.24
C GLU A 106 -6.82 -17.82 9.68
N ASP A 107 -6.11 -18.92 9.89
CA ASP A 107 -5.51 -19.24 11.20
C ASP A 107 -4.52 -18.15 11.65
N VAL A 108 -3.72 -17.61 10.74
CA VAL A 108 -2.78 -16.50 11.00
C VAL A 108 -3.55 -15.19 11.22
N ALA A 109 -4.51 -14.87 10.36
CA ALA A 109 -5.34 -13.66 10.50
C ALA A 109 -6.08 -13.62 11.85
N ASN A 110 -6.56 -14.77 12.34
CA ASN A 110 -7.23 -14.89 13.64
C ASN A 110 -6.32 -14.52 14.82
N VAL A 111 -5.04 -14.91 14.78
CA VAL A 111 -4.06 -14.50 15.81
C VAL A 111 -3.98 -12.98 15.93
N TYR A 112 -4.01 -12.27 14.81
CA TYR A 112 -3.96 -10.79 14.81
C TYR A 112 -5.30 -10.15 15.20
N ARG A 113 -6.45 -10.76 14.83
CA ARG A 113 -7.76 -10.33 15.31
C ARG A 113 -7.85 -10.40 16.83
N GLU A 114 -7.47 -11.53 17.41
CA GLU A 114 -7.48 -11.74 18.87
C GLU A 114 -6.49 -10.80 19.58
N ARG A 115 -5.31 -10.62 19.01
CA ARG A 115 -4.24 -9.81 19.63
C ARG A 115 -4.54 -8.33 19.64
N TYR A 116 -5.08 -7.79 18.56
CA TYR A 116 -5.22 -6.34 18.34
C TYR A 116 -6.67 -5.85 18.31
N GLY A 117 -7.65 -6.74 18.17
CA GLY A 117 -9.06 -6.39 18.01
C GLY A 117 -9.37 -5.77 16.65
N PHE A 118 -8.58 -6.08 15.63
CA PHE A 118 -8.73 -5.51 14.28
C PHE A 118 -9.82 -6.19 13.45
N ASN A 119 -10.52 -5.42 12.61
CA ASN A 119 -11.39 -5.93 11.57
C ASN A 119 -10.53 -6.36 10.38
N ILE A 120 -10.12 -7.62 10.35
CA ILE A 120 -9.22 -8.17 9.33
C ILE A 120 -10.02 -8.98 8.31
N TYR A 121 -9.84 -8.61 7.04
CA TYR A 121 -10.37 -9.28 5.87
C TYR A 121 -9.22 -9.88 5.06
N ARG A 122 -9.51 -10.90 4.27
CA ARG A 122 -8.50 -11.60 3.50
C ARG A 122 -8.72 -11.48 2.00
N LEU A 123 -7.63 -11.47 1.27
CA LEU A 123 -7.56 -11.68 -0.18
C LEU A 123 -6.85 -13.00 -0.47
N ASN A 124 -7.06 -13.57 -1.65
CA ASN A 124 -6.24 -14.68 -2.09
C ASN A 124 -4.80 -14.24 -2.31
N LYS A 125 -4.61 -13.08 -2.96
CA LYS A 125 -3.31 -12.43 -3.16
C LYS A 125 -3.49 -10.91 -3.11
N LEU A 126 -2.54 -10.20 -2.52
CA LEU A 126 -2.53 -8.73 -2.49
C LEU A 126 -2.52 -8.11 -3.90
N LYS A 127 -1.88 -8.78 -4.87
CA LYS A 127 -1.89 -8.37 -6.28
C LYS A 127 -3.29 -8.35 -6.92
N ASP A 128 -4.26 -9.09 -6.38
CA ASP A 128 -5.64 -9.08 -6.86
C ASP A 128 -6.32 -7.73 -6.57
N ALA A 129 -5.77 -6.97 -5.62
CA ALA A 129 -6.11 -5.58 -5.33
C ALA A 129 -5.10 -4.56 -5.90
N ASN A 130 -4.28 -4.95 -6.89
CA ASN A 130 -3.16 -4.16 -7.44
C ASN A 130 -2.10 -3.74 -6.40
N VAL A 131 -2.06 -4.37 -5.23
CA VAL A 131 -1.07 -4.09 -4.18
C VAL A 131 0.16 -4.98 -4.37
N TYR A 132 1.29 -4.36 -4.69
CA TYR A 132 2.58 -5.04 -4.95
C TYR A 132 3.63 -4.74 -3.89
N SER A 133 3.35 -3.80 -2.97
CA SER A 133 4.25 -3.43 -1.88
C SER A 133 3.45 -3.12 -0.63
N ILE A 134 3.92 -3.58 0.52
CA ILE A 134 3.30 -3.40 1.83
C ILE A 134 4.35 -2.96 2.87
N PRO A 135 3.93 -2.23 3.95
CA PRO A 135 2.57 -1.78 4.18
C PRO A 135 2.13 -0.70 3.21
N VAL A 136 0.84 -0.62 2.92
CA VAL A 136 0.22 0.50 2.22
C VAL A 136 -1.09 0.84 2.89
N SER A 137 -1.31 2.12 3.09
CA SER A 137 -2.49 2.66 3.76
C SER A 137 -3.19 3.69 2.89
N TYR A 138 -4.50 3.69 2.95
CA TYR A 138 -5.38 4.66 2.29
C TYR A 138 -6.32 5.25 3.34
N LEU A 139 -6.43 6.57 3.37
CA LEU A 139 -7.46 7.29 4.12
C LEU A 139 -8.56 7.72 3.15
N LEU A 140 -9.78 7.35 3.44
CA LEU A 140 -10.96 7.72 2.70
C LEU A 140 -11.81 8.70 3.51
N ASN A 141 -12.36 9.71 2.83
CA ASN A 141 -13.36 10.60 3.40
C ASN A 141 -14.77 9.95 3.41
N GLU A 142 -15.78 10.68 3.90
CA GLU A 142 -17.17 10.22 3.96
C GLU A 142 -17.79 9.94 2.57
N ASN A 143 -17.22 10.52 1.50
CA ASN A 143 -17.64 10.27 0.13
C ASN A 143 -16.92 9.06 -0.51
N HIS A 144 -16.18 8.27 0.27
CA HIS A 144 -15.35 7.15 -0.19
C HIS A 144 -14.20 7.55 -1.13
N GLU A 145 -13.82 8.83 -1.15
CA GLU A 145 -12.68 9.31 -1.93
C GLU A 145 -11.39 9.13 -1.15
N VAL A 146 -10.34 8.66 -1.81
CA VAL A 146 -9.01 8.55 -1.21
C VAL A 146 -8.41 9.96 -1.08
N VAL A 147 -8.32 10.46 0.15
CA VAL A 147 -7.76 11.80 0.47
C VAL A 147 -6.28 11.74 0.85
N LYS A 148 -5.80 10.56 1.29
CA LYS A 148 -4.39 10.31 1.57
C LYS A 148 -4.05 8.85 1.29
N SER A 149 -2.89 8.62 0.70
CA SER A 149 -2.35 7.27 0.53
C SER A 149 -0.84 7.31 0.57
N ASP A 150 -0.22 6.29 1.15
CA ASP A 150 1.24 6.19 1.19
C ASP A 150 1.70 4.73 1.28
N LEU A 151 2.87 4.48 0.73
CA LEU A 151 3.61 3.22 0.87
C LEU A 151 4.57 3.34 2.06
N GLY A 152 4.58 2.32 2.91
CA GLY A 152 5.41 2.29 4.10
C GLY A 152 4.64 2.68 5.36
N GLU A 153 5.38 2.75 6.46
CA GLU A 153 4.83 3.01 7.79
C GLU A 153 4.33 4.45 7.90
N TRP A 154 3.13 4.66 8.45
CA TRP A 154 2.65 5.97 8.85
C TRP A 154 3.09 6.29 10.27
N ASN A 155 3.31 7.58 10.56
CA ASN A 155 3.67 8.03 11.90
C ASN A 155 2.42 8.24 12.78
N TRP A 156 1.67 7.16 13.06
CA TRP A 156 0.35 7.17 13.70
C TRP A 156 0.26 7.98 14.99
N ASN A 157 1.32 7.98 15.79
CA ASN A 157 1.33 8.63 17.12
C ASN A 157 1.96 10.03 17.11
N LYS A 158 2.40 10.55 15.96
CA LYS A 158 2.95 11.90 15.86
C LYS A 158 1.83 12.94 15.77
N LYS A 159 2.04 14.06 16.47
CA LYS A 159 1.09 15.18 16.50
C LYS A 159 0.81 15.71 15.10
N GLU A 160 1.84 15.85 14.28
CA GLU A 160 1.75 16.35 12.90
C GLU A 160 0.83 15.48 12.05
N PHE A 161 0.93 14.16 12.18
CA PHE A 161 0.05 13.21 11.51
C PHE A 161 -1.40 13.35 11.97
N ASN A 162 -1.61 13.45 13.29
CA ASN A 162 -2.94 13.63 13.85
C ASN A 162 -3.60 14.96 13.41
N ASP A 163 -2.81 16.04 13.31
CA ASP A 163 -3.31 17.33 12.86
C ASP A 163 -3.62 17.32 11.36
N GLU A 164 -2.80 16.62 10.55
CA GLU A 164 -3.07 16.38 9.14
C GLU A 164 -4.38 15.59 8.93
N ILE A 165 -4.54 14.47 9.64
CA ILE A 165 -5.77 13.67 9.56
C ILE A 165 -7.01 14.51 9.91
N LYS A 166 -6.96 15.30 10.99
CA LYS A 166 -8.08 16.20 11.36
C LYS A 166 -8.45 17.18 10.25
N THR A 167 -7.45 17.71 9.54
CA THR A 167 -7.68 18.65 8.45
C THR A 167 -8.31 17.97 7.23
N LEU A 168 -7.96 16.70 6.99
CA LEU A 168 -8.46 15.95 5.82
C LEU A 168 -9.89 15.42 6.01
N ILE A 169 -10.36 15.32 7.26
CA ILE A 169 -11.67 14.76 7.61
C ILE A 169 -12.72 15.82 8.03
N GLN A 170 -12.34 17.09 8.00
CA GLN A 170 -13.25 18.24 8.24
C GLN A 170 -13.85 18.72 6.91
#